data_d17902bbc8163cf8e12ce42d645834b0
#
_entry.id   d17902bbc8163cf8e12ce42d645834b0
#
_cell.length_a   1.000
_cell.length_b   1.000
_cell.length_c   1.000
_cell.angle_alpha   90.00
_cell.angle_beta   90.00
_cell.angle_gamma   90.00
#
_symmetry.space_group_name_H-M   'P 1'
#
loop_
_entity.id
_entity.type
_entity.pdbx_description
1 polymer ?
#
loop_
_entity_poly.entity_id
_entity_poly.type
_entity_poly.pdbx_seq_one_letter_code
_entity_poly.pdbx_strand_id
1 'polypeptide(L)'
;MNTYTDHDYTYSDAEFAEMWQLLAETNGRDGRPFNWTFSRLENWRFASWDRSPEEFRGMAHLWRDGVGRLAGFTITEHLDIGDDLELQTRPDCRDVEGEMLEWLERRYAGERPELTVTCFTDDDRRAGVLRSRGFREARPIGNFRAYDVTRRRLPVPLPGGYRLSDLSEFADVAAYARLEAVAFNNEYCDERWYRGKSLSPHYDPRLHVIVLSPDGEPVSVAHGWLEEQFCTAEIDPVCTHPDHRRKHLAEAAITEAFNRLSARGGRVAWIVSGAEPNPSNRLYERLEPTGLWTAHRWAKAV
;
A
#
# COMPACT_ATOMS: atom_id res chain seq x y z
N MET A 1 16.73 -27.81 -1.21
CA MET A 1 15.65 -26.93 -1.72
C MET A 1 14.45 -27.19 -0.83
N ASN A 2 13.83 -26.14 -0.35
CA ASN A 2 12.56 -26.28 0.35
C ASN A 2 11.52 -26.82 -0.65
N THR A 3 10.62 -27.67 -0.19
CA THR A 3 9.49 -28.12 -1.02
C THR A 3 8.30 -27.24 -0.67
N TYR A 4 7.70 -26.61 -1.68
CA TYR A 4 6.51 -25.79 -1.52
C TYR A 4 5.30 -26.51 -2.11
N THR A 5 4.13 -26.28 -1.53
CA THR A 5 2.83 -26.61 -2.12
C THR A 5 2.10 -25.32 -2.46
N ASP A 6 1.37 -25.31 -3.56
CA ASP A 6 0.71 -24.11 -4.05
C ASP A 6 -0.78 -24.35 -4.33
N HIS A 7 -1.58 -23.30 -4.25
CA HIS A 7 -3.02 -23.31 -4.56
C HIS A 7 -3.54 -21.90 -4.83
N ASP A 8 -4.65 -21.83 -5.55
CA ASP A 8 -5.35 -20.57 -5.79
C ASP A 8 -5.97 -20.02 -4.50
N TYR A 9 -5.95 -18.71 -4.35
CA TYR A 9 -6.58 -18.00 -3.24
C TYR A 9 -8.06 -18.37 -3.12
N THR A 10 -8.51 -18.79 -1.93
CA THR A 10 -9.89 -19.27 -1.73
C THR A 10 -10.88 -18.15 -1.38
N TYR A 11 -10.40 -16.92 -1.21
CA TYR A 11 -11.18 -15.77 -0.70
C TYR A 11 -11.59 -15.93 0.76
N SER A 12 -10.91 -16.76 1.53
CA SER A 12 -11.19 -16.95 2.95
C SER A 12 -10.54 -15.84 3.81
N ASP A 13 -11.18 -15.51 4.93
CA ASP A 13 -10.63 -14.56 5.90
C ASP A 13 -9.34 -15.08 6.55
N ALA A 14 -9.20 -16.40 6.69
CA ALA A 14 -8.00 -17.01 7.22
C ALA A 14 -6.79 -16.79 6.30
N GLU A 15 -6.93 -17.04 5.00
CA GLU A 15 -5.85 -16.79 4.04
C GLU A 15 -5.54 -15.30 3.91
N PHE A 16 -6.56 -14.43 3.93
CA PHE A 16 -6.35 -12.99 3.96
C PHE A 16 -5.51 -12.57 5.18
N ALA A 17 -5.83 -13.10 6.36
CA ALA A 17 -5.08 -12.83 7.57
C ALA A 17 -3.61 -13.30 7.48
N GLU A 18 -3.35 -14.48 6.87
CA GLU A 18 -1.99 -14.95 6.62
C GLU A 18 -1.22 -14.07 5.62
N MET A 19 -1.87 -13.62 4.54
CA MET A 19 -1.30 -12.68 3.57
C MET A 19 -0.97 -11.34 4.23
N TRP A 20 -1.89 -10.82 5.02
CA TRP A 20 -1.72 -9.58 5.77
C TRP A 20 -0.56 -9.69 6.79
N GLN A 21 -0.52 -10.80 7.56
CA GLN A 21 0.53 -11.08 8.53
C GLN A 21 1.92 -11.15 7.87
N LEU A 22 2.02 -11.77 6.68
CA LEU A 22 3.26 -11.81 5.91
C LEU A 22 3.75 -10.41 5.54
N LEU A 23 2.86 -9.53 5.06
CA LEU A 23 3.22 -8.16 4.71
C LEU A 23 3.59 -7.34 5.94
N ALA A 24 2.83 -7.44 7.03
CA ALA A 24 3.09 -6.74 8.27
C ALA A 24 4.47 -7.12 8.85
N GLU A 25 4.79 -8.43 8.91
CA GLU A 25 6.07 -8.93 9.37
C GLU A 25 7.24 -8.41 8.51
N THR A 26 7.09 -8.41 7.19
CA THR A 26 8.17 -8.01 6.27
C THR A 26 8.42 -6.52 6.26
N ASN A 27 7.38 -5.70 6.41
CA ASN A 27 7.50 -4.25 6.45
C ASN A 27 8.03 -3.71 7.79
N GLY A 28 7.91 -4.49 8.87
CA GLY A 28 8.37 -4.09 10.20
C GLY A 28 9.79 -4.50 10.56
N ARG A 29 10.29 -5.58 9.99
CA ARG A 29 11.46 -6.30 10.52
C ARG A 29 12.81 -5.62 10.26
N ASP A 30 13.07 -5.16 9.04
CA ASP A 30 14.38 -4.65 8.65
C ASP A 30 14.35 -3.22 8.09
N GLY A 31 13.18 -2.59 8.09
CA GLY A 31 12.98 -1.25 7.54
C GLY A 31 13.29 -1.13 6.05
N ARG A 32 13.33 -2.26 5.31
CA ARG A 32 13.51 -2.31 3.87
C ARG A 32 12.31 -2.94 3.20
N PRO A 33 11.64 -2.24 2.30
CA PRO A 33 10.52 -2.82 1.57
C PRO A 33 11.06 -3.76 0.47
N PHE A 34 10.42 -4.90 0.31
CA PHE A 34 10.56 -5.77 -0.87
C PHE A 34 9.23 -6.42 -1.25
N ASN A 35 8.21 -6.14 -0.49
CA ASN A 35 6.82 -6.53 -0.69
C ASN A 35 5.91 -5.30 -0.73
N TRP A 36 4.62 -5.52 -1.00
CA TRP A 36 3.58 -4.51 -0.81
C TRP A 36 3.55 -4.00 0.63
N THR A 37 3.02 -2.80 0.80
CA THR A 37 2.55 -2.35 2.10
C THR A 37 1.21 -3.02 2.43
N PHE A 38 0.93 -3.19 3.71
CA PHE A 38 -0.30 -3.91 4.13
C PHE A 38 -1.58 -3.12 3.82
N SER A 39 -1.55 -1.79 3.80
CA SER A 39 -2.72 -0.99 3.44
C SER A 39 -3.17 -1.24 1.99
N ARG A 40 -2.24 -1.55 1.09
CA ARG A 40 -2.55 -1.88 -0.30
C ARG A 40 -3.36 -3.18 -0.38
N LEU A 41 -3.03 -4.19 0.43
CA LEU A 41 -3.78 -5.43 0.55
C LEU A 41 -5.18 -5.19 1.14
N GLU A 42 -5.31 -4.30 2.13
CA GLU A 42 -6.59 -3.90 2.70
C GLU A 42 -7.49 -3.24 1.65
N ASN A 43 -6.95 -2.29 0.91
CA ASN A 43 -7.68 -1.64 -0.17
C ASN A 43 -8.09 -2.64 -1.26
N TRP A 44 -7.20 -3.56 -1.64
CA TRP A 44 -7.49 -4.62 -2.60
C TRP A 44 -8.68 -5.48 -2.17
N ARG A 45 -8.74 -5.89 -0.91
CA ARG A 45 -9.79 -6.77 -0.38
C ARG A 45 -11.11 -6.05 -0.10
N PHE A 46 -11.05 -4.87 0.52
CA PHE A 46 -12.22 -4.21 1.11
C PHE A 46 -12.72 -3.02 0.31
N ALA A 47 -11.87 -2.31 -0.41
CA ALA A 47 -12.26 -1.16 -1.19
C ALA A 47 -12.79 -1.51 -2.60
N SER A 48 -12.53 -2.71 -3.10
CA SER A 48 -12.98 -3.19 -4.42
C SER A 48 -14.41 -3.72 -4.36
N TRP A 49 -15.36 -2.84 -4.10
CA TRP A 49 -16.77 -3.14 -3.86
C TRP A 49 -17.52 -3.75 -5.07
N ASP A 50 -16.98 -3.64 -6.26
CA ASP A 50 -17.54 -4.12 -7.53
C ASP A 50 -17.05 -5.51 -7.92
N ARG A 51 -16.16 -6.12 -7.13
CA ARG A 51 -15.57 -7.43 -7.42
C ARG A 51 -16.27 -8.56 -6.69
N SER A 52 -16.48 -9.63 -7.40
CA SER A 52 -16.98 -10.88 -6.86
C SER A 52 -15.87 -11.70 -6.16
N PRO A 53 -16.21 -12.63 -5.25
CA PRO A 53 -15.25 -13.59 -4.70
C PRO A 53 -14.51 -14.41 -5.76
N GLU A 54 -15.16 -14.73 -6.88
CA GLU A 54 -14.58 -15.47 -8.00
C GLU A 54 -13.44 -14.68 -8.66
N GLU A 55 -13.64 -13.38 -8.87
CA GLU A 55 -12.59 -12.50 -9.42
C GLU A 55 -11.39 -12.43 -8.50
N PHE A 56 -11.60 -12.27 -7.18
CA PHE A 56 -10.50 -12.29 -6.21
C PHE A 56 -9.70 -13.59 -6.21
N ARG A 57 -10.38 -14.76 -6.39
CA ARG A 57 -9.70 -16.05 -6.50
C ARG A 57 -8.76 -16.12 -7.70
N GLY A 58 -9.11 -15.47 -8.81
CA GLY A 58 -8.28 -15.39 -10.00
C GLY A 58 -7.09 -14.42 -9.90
N MET A 59 -7.06 -13.56 -8.86
CA MET A 59 -6.10 -12.47 -8.73
C MET A 59 -4.91 -12.80 -7.81
N ALA A 60 -4.98 -13.88 -7.03
CA ALA A 60 -3.91 -14.27 -6.11
C ALA A 60 -3.70 -15.80 -6.11
N HIS A 61 -2.43 -16.21 -5.89
CA HIS A 61 -2.03 -17.60 -5.77
C HIS A 61 -0.99 -17.73 -4.65
N LEU A 62 -1.10 -18.76 -3.82
CA LEU A 62 -0.40 -18.92 -2.55
C LEU A 62 0.56 -20.10 -2.57
N TRP A 63 1.75 -19.94 -1.94
CA TRP A 63 2.74 -21.01 -1.71
C TRP A 63 2.94 -21.23 -0.22
N ARG A 64 2.94 -22.52 0.19
CA ARG A 64 3.15 -22.93 1.57
C ARG A 64 4.43 -23.73 1.72
N ASP A 65 5.16 -23.50 2.82
CA ASP A 65 6.36 -24.27 3.15
C ASP A 65 6.02 -25.70 3.64
N GLY A 66 7.05 -26.53 3.88
CA GLY A 66 6.90 -27.93 4.28
C GLY A 66 6.19 -28.15 5.62
N VAL A 67 5.93 -27.08 6.40
CA VAL A 67 5.13 -27.13 7.65
C VAL A 67 3.78 -26.43 7.51
N GLY A 68 3.39 -26.07 6.29
CA GLY A 68 2.09 -25.51 5.94
C GLY A 68 1.95 -24.01 6.17
N ARG A 69 3.01 -23.26 6.55
CA ARG A 69 2.93 -21.80 6.71
C ARG A 69 3.00 -21.11 5.34
N LEU A 70 2.34 -19.99 5.19
CA LEU A 70 2.43 -19.17 3.99
C LEU A 70 3.88 -18.72 3.76
N ALA A 71 4.48 -19.17 2.66
CA ALA A 71 5.84 -18.81 2.24
C ALA A 71 5.86 -17.57 1.36
N GLY A 72 4.83 -17.41 0.52
CA GLY A 72 4.64 -16.27 -0.36
C GLY A 72 3.34 -16.38 -1.13
N PHE A 73 3.01 -15.32 -1.86
CA PHE A 73 1.87 -15.29 -2.77
C PHE A 73 2.15 -14.33 -3.93
N THR A 74 1.56 -14.62 -5.09
CA THR A 74 1.43 -13.65 -6.18
C THR A 74 0.09 -12.96 -6.08
N ILE A 75 0.04 -11.71 -6.51
CA ILE A 75 -1.18 -10.91 -6.51
C ILE A 75 -1.16 -9.88 -7.64
N THR A 76 -2.33 -9.58 -8.21
CA THR A 76 -2.52 -8.44 -9.11
C THR A 76 -3.66 -7.56 -8.59
N GLU A 77 -3.58 -6.25 -8.82
CA GLU A 77 -4.66 -5.35 -8.39
C GLU A 77 -5.89 -5.47 -9.26
N HIS A 78 -5.71 -5.73 -10.55
CA HIS A 78 -6.79 -5.90 -11.51
C HIS A 78 -6.49 -7.10 -12.42
N LEU A 79 -7.51 -7.62 -13.06
CA LEU A 79 -7.37 -8.67 -14.07
C LEU A 79 -7.03 -8.12 -15.46
N ASP A 80 -6.93 -6.80 -15.58
CA ASP A 80 -6.67 -6.14 -16.86
C ASP A 80 -5.28 -6.46 -17.42
N ILE A 81 -5.20 -6.49 -18.73
CA ILE A 81 -3.95 -6.67 -19.46
C ILE A 81 -3.05 -5.46 -19.17
N GLY A 82 -1.86 -5.72 -18.60
CA GLY A 82 -0.86 -4.68 -18.33
C GLY A 82 -0.69 -4.28 -16.87
N ASP A 83 -1.51 -4.83 -15.96
CA ASP A 83 -1.26 -4.67 -14.52
C ASP A 83 -0.04 -5.47 -14.07
N ASP A 84 0.66 -4.92 -13.09
CA ASP A 84 1.81 -5.57 -12.49
C ASP A 84 1.40 -6.84 -11.73
N LEU A 85 2.20 -7.89 -11.90
CA LEU A 85 2.09 -9.14 -11.17
C LEU A 85 3.08 -9.09 -10.02
N GLU A 86 2.57 -9.03 -8.81
CA GLU A 86 3.39 -8.78 -7.63
C GLU A 86 3.77 -10.08 -6.94
N LEU A 87 5.03 -10.15 -6.51
CA LEU A 87 5.56 -11.25 -5.70
C LEU A 87 5.68 -10.80 -4.26
N GLN A 88 5.00 -11.50 -3.35
CA GLN A 88 5.05 -11.24 -1.92
C GLN A 88 5.64 -12.48 -1.25
N THR A 89 6.74 -12.35 -0.52
CA THR A 89 7.43 -13.50 0.07
C THR A 89 7.89 -13.20 1.49
N ARG A 90 7.98 -14.25 2.29
CA ARG A 90 8.69 -14.16 3.58
C ARG A 90 10.19 -14.04 3.34
N PRO A 91 10.93 -13.33 4.22
CA PRO A 91 12.37 -13.15 4.08
C PRO A 91 13.16 -14.46 4.02
N ASP A 92 12.72 -15.47 4.78
CA ASP A 92 13.34 -16.78 4.87
C ASP A 92 12.90 -17.79 3.79
N CYS A 93 11.92 -17.41 2.95
CA CYS A 93 11.36 -18.24 1.88
C CYS A 93 11.55 -17.67 0.48
N ARG A 94 12.47 -16.72 0.30
CA ARG A 94 12.66 -16.05 -1.00
C ARG A 94 13.19 -16.95 -2.13
N ASP A 95 13.57 -18.18 -1.83
CA ASP A 95 13.87 -19.22 -2.83
C ASP A 95 12.63 -19.67 -3.60
N VAL A 96 11.41 -19.43 -3.11
CA VAL A 96 10.15 -19.69 -3.82
C VAL A 96 9.91 -18.75 -5.01
N GLU A 97 10.56 -17.58 -5.08
CA GLU A 97 10.33 -16.58 -6.15
C GLU A 97 10.53 -17.15 -7.56
N GLY A 98 11.44 -18.12 -7.72
CA GLY A 98 11.63 -18.80 -9.00
C GLY A 98 10.41 -19.62 -9.44
N GLU A 99 9.79 -20.36 -8.52
CA GLU A 99 8.57 -21.15 -8.75
C GLU A 99 7.36 -20.23 -8.99
N MET A 100 7.26 -19.11 -8.25
CA MET A 100 6.22 -18.10 -8.42
C MET A 100 6.26 -17.49 -9.83
N LEU A 101 7.45 -17.11 -10.31
CA LEU A 101 7.62 -16.58 -11.68
C LEU A 101 7.29 -17.63 -12.74
N GLU A 102 7.68 -18.88 -12.52
CA GLU A 102 7.32 -19.97 -13.44
C GLU A 102 5.81 -20.19 -13.52
N TRP A 103 5.12 -20.11 -12.37
CA TRP A 103 3.67 -20.19 -12.32
C TRP A 103 3.02 -19.01 -13.09
N LEU A 104 3.50 -17.78 -12.88
CA LEU A 104 3.00 -16.58 -13.59
C LEU A 104 3.20 -16.72 -15.11
N GLU A 105 4.36 -17.19 -15.55
CA GLU A 105 4.65 -17.42 -16.98
C GLU A 105 3.68 -18.44 -17.59
N ARG A 106 3.40 -19.55 -16.89
CA ARG A 106 2.43 -20.57 -17.36
C ARG A 106 1.00 -20.05 -17.33
N ARG A 107 0.62 -19.35 -16.24
CA ARG A 107 -0.74 -18.87 -16.02
C ARG A 107 -1.18 -17.85 -17.05
N TYR A 108 -0.29 -16.96 -17.45
CA TYR A 108 -0.60 -15.87 -18.36
C TYR A 108 -0.07 -16.06 -19.78
N ALA A 109 0.44 -17.27 -20.10
CA ALA A 109 0.90 -17.59 -21.45
C ALA A 109 -0.24 -17.43 -22.47
N GLY A 110 -0.03 -16.56 -23.47
CA GLY A 110 -1.02 -16.26 -24.50
C GLY A 110 -2.19 -15.38 -24.06
N GLU A 111 -2.30 -15.02 -22.78
CA GLU A 111 -3.31 -14.07 -22.28
C GLU A 111 -2.80 -12.63 -22.25
N ARG A 112 -1.49 -12.45 -22.02
CA ARG A 112 -0.85 -11.13 -21.94
C ARG A 112 0.31 -11.05 -22.94
N PRO A 113 0.52 -9.92 -23.63
CA PRO A 113 1.66 -9.75 -24.53
C PRO A 113 2.98 -9.60 -23.77
N GLU A 114 2.90 -9.16 -22.51
CA GLU A 114 4.03 -8.89 -21.64
C GLU A 114 3.65 -9.21 -20.19
N LEU A 115 4.59 -9.79 -19.45
CA LEU A 115 4.49 -9.92 -18.00
C LEU A 115 5.29 -8.80 -17.35
N THR A 116 4.71 -8.14 -16.36
CA THR A 116 5.36 -7.07 -15.59
C THR A 116 5.37 -7.42 -14.11
N VAL A 117 6.51 -7.22 -13.44
CA VAL A 117 6.74 -7.52 -12.03
C VAL A 117 7.47 -6.38 -11.37
N THR A 118 7.15 -6.09 -10.11
CA THR A 118 7.84 -5.06 -9.31
C THR A 118 9.08 -5.63 -8.61
N CYS A 119 10.19 -4.88 -8.69
CA CYS A 119 11.41 -5.14 -7.93
C CYS A 119 12.03 -3.84 -7.43
N PHE A 120 12.49 -3.80 -6.18
CA PHE A 120 13.19 -2.64 -5.63
C PHE A 120 14.62 -2.56 -6.13
N THR A 121 15.14 -1.34 -6.25
CA THR A 121 16.47 -1.05 -6.81
C THR A 121 17.60 -1.80 -6.09
N ASP A 122 17.48 -1.99 -4.79
CA ASP A 122 18.48 -2.65 -3.93
C ASP A 122 18.15 -4.11 -3.60
N ASP A 123 17.15 -4.68 -4.28
CA ASP A 123 16.81 -6.10 -4.17
C ASP A 123 17.55 -6.94 -5.24
N ASP A 124 18.86 -7.07 -5.07
CA ASP A 124 19.71 -7.84 -5.98
C ASP A 124 19.28 -9.29 -6.14
N ARG A 125 18.68 -9.87 -5.11
CA ARG A 125 18.19 -11.25 -5.12
C ARG A 125 17.05 -11.41 -6.12
N ARG A 126 15.96 -10.64 -5.97
CA ARG A 126 14.83 -10.67 -6.92
C ARG A 126 15.27 -10.26 -8.31
N ALA A 127 16.08 -9.21 -8.43
CA ALA A 127 16.64 -8.77 -9.70
C ALA A 127 17.43 -9.89 -10.39
N GLY A 128 18.20 -10.69 -9.64
CA GLY A 128 18.93 -11.85 -10.15
C GLY A 128 18.00 -12.95 -10.69
N VAL A 129 16.94 -13.28 -9.94
CA VAL A 129 15.93 -14.26 -10.36
C VAL A 129 15.19 -13.77 -11.61
N LEU A 130 14.75 -12.50 -11.64
CA LEU A 130 14.09 -11.89 -12.79
C LEU A 130 14.97 -11.93 -14.05
N ARG A 131 16.25 -11.53 -13.96
CA ARG A 131 17.20 -11.59 -15.09
C ARG A 131 17.39 -13.01 -15.61
N SER A 132 17.51 -14.00 -14.71
CA SER A 132 17.68 -15.42 -15.10
C SER A 132 16.50 -15.97 -15.88
N ARG A 133 15.31 -15.39 -15.70
CA ARG A 133 14.08 -15.73 -16.42
C ARG A 133 13.77 -14.82 -17.61
N GLY A 134 14.68 -13.92 -17.97
CA GLY A 134 14.58 -13.06 -19.16
C GLY A 134 13.81 -11.75 -18.96
N PHE A 135 13.42 -11.40 -17.73
CA PHE A 135 12.88 -10.08 -17.45
C PHE A 135 13.97 -9.01 -17.54
N ARG A 136 13.57 -7.81 -17.93
CA ARG A 136 14.43 -6.63 -18.01
C ARG A 136 13.83 -5.48 -17.22
N GLU A 137 14.67 -4.73 -16.54
CA GLU A 137 14.28 -3.51 -15.87
C GLU A 137 13.77 -2.49 -16.90
N ALA A 138 12.58 -1.94 -16.66
CA ALA A 138 11.90 -1.02 -17.58
C ALA A 138 11.93 0.43 -17.10
N ARG A 139 11.28 0.74 -15.96
CA ARG A 139 11.18 2.11 -15.44
C ARG A 139 10.87 2.14 -13.94
N PRO A 140 11.25 3.21 -13.25
CA PRO A 140 10.79 3.43 -11.88
C PRO A 140 9.27 3.65 -11.84
N ILE A 141 8.61 3.15 -10.80
CA ILE A 141 7.16 3.25 -10.63
C ILE A 141 6.75 3.85 -9.28
N GLY A 142 7.53 3.64 -8.21
CA GLY A 142 7.15 4.11 -6.89
C GLY A 142 8.34 4.42 -6.00
N ASN A 143 8.17 5.40 -5.12
CA ASN A 143 9.09 5.76 -4.06
C ASN A 143 8.48 5.38 -2.71
N PHE A 144 9.16 4.55 -1.96
CA PHE A 144 8.80 4.10 -0.62
C PHE A 144 9.68 4.83 0.40
N ARG A 145 9.07 5.61 1.27
CA ARG A 145 9.77 6.39 2.30
C ARG A 145 9.40 5.90 3.68
N ALA A 146 10.42 5.62 4.50
CA ALA A 146 10.25 5.31 5.92
C ALA A 146 10.45 6.56 6.77
N TYR A 147 9.69 6.67 7.85
CA TYR A 147 9.77 7.77 8.82
C TYR A 147 9.84 7.20 10.23
N ASP A 148 10.75 7.76 11.04
CA ASP A 148 10.71 7.53 12.49
C ASP A 148 9.53 8.30 13.09
N VAL A 149 8.57 7.59 13.67
CA VAL A 149 7.42 8.17 14.37
C VAL A 149 7.49 7.99 15.88
N THR A 150 8.63 7.56 16.42
CA THR A 150 8.82 7.43 17.88
C THR A 150 8.85 8.77 18.59
N ARG A 151 9.15 9.85 17.87
CA ARG A 151 9.23 11.21 18.42
C ARG A 151 8.01 12.02 18.03
N ARG A 152 7.38 12.62 19.03
CA ARG A 152 6.31 13.57 18.80
C ARG A 152 6.82 14.77 18.01
N ARG A 153 6.14 15.09 16.92
CA ARG A 153 6.41 16.25 16.07
C ARG A 153 5.62 17.46 16.54
N LEU A 154 6.16 18.65 16.33
CA LEU A 154 5.44 19.89 16.60
C LEU A 154 4.27 20.03 15.61
N PRO A 155 3.08 20.45 16.09
CA PRO A 155 1.95 20.70 15.20
C PRO A 155 2.28 21.76 14.15
N VAL A 156 1.88 21.51 12.91
CA VAL A 156 1.99 22.47 11.82
C VAL A 156 0.84 23.45 11.93
N PRO A 157 1.11 24.78 11.99
CA PRO A 157 0.05 25.79 12.08
C PRO A 157 -0.86 25.74 10.84
N LEU A 158 -2.17 25.75 11.08
CA LEU A 158 -3.18 25.84 10.02
C LEU A 158 -3.55 27.30 9.77
N PRO A 159 -3.92 27.70 8.54
CA PRO A 159 -4.50 29.00 8.25
C PRO A 159 -5.81 29.23 9.04
N GLY A 160 -6.20 30.49 9.19
CA GLY A 160 -7.39 30.84 9.97
C GLY A 160 -8.65 30.11 9.49
N GLY A 161 -9.38 29.53 10.45
CA GLY A 161 -10.61 28.79 10.24
C GLY A 161 -10.45 27.32 9.84
N TYR A 162 -9.26 26.88 9.37
CA TYR A 162 -9.00 25.47 9.15
C TYR A 162 -8.75 24.74 10.47
N ARG A 163 -9.19 23.49 10.57
CA ARG A 163 -8.99 22.68 11.78
C ARG A 163 -8.77 21.20 11.46
N LEU A 164 -8.00 20.53 12.29
CA LEU A 164 -7.87 19.06 12.26
C LEU A 164 -9.13 18.40 12.85
N SER A 165 -9.49 17.27 12.30
CA SER A 165 -10.51 16.34 12.76
C SER A 165 -10.15 14.93 12.32
N ASP A 166 -11.03 13.97 12.49
CA ASP A 166 -10.89 12.61 11.97
C ASP A 166 -12.26 12.02 11.62
N LEU A 167 -12.26 10.84 10.99
CA LEU A 167 -13.51 10.20 10.54
C LEU A 167 -14.29 9.52 11.67
N SER A 168 -13.81 9.52 12.92
CA SER A 168 -14.64 9.15 14.07
C SER A 168 -15.58 10.30 14.51
N GLU A 169 -15.22 11.54 14.19
CA GLU A 169 -15.98 12.74 14.51
C GLU A 169 -16.73 13.32 13.29
N PHE A 170 -16.28 13.03 12.08
CA PHE A 170 -16.85 13.56 10.85
C PHE A 170 -17.75 12.50 10.17
N ALA A 171 -19.06 12.77 10.14
CA ALA A 171 -20.06 11.78 9.72
C ALA A 171 -20.44 11.82 8.22
N ASP A 172 -20.11 12.91 7.49
CA ASP A 172 -20.46 13.03 6.07
C ASP A 172 -19.48 12.29 5.17
N VAL A 173 -19.71 10.96 5.06
CA VAL A 173 -18.92 10.07 4.18
C VAL A 173 -18.97 10.51 2.73
N ALA A 174 -20.08 11.08 2.26
CA ALA A 174 -20.21 11.55 0.88
C ALA A 174 -19.30 12.75 0.60
N ALA A 175 -19.20 13.70 1.54
CA ALA A 175 -18.26 14.83 1.43
C ALA A 175 -16.81 14.34 1.43
N TYR A 176 -16.49 13.36 2.30
CA TYR A 176 -15.15 12.76 2.32
C TYR A 176 -14.82 12.04 1.01
N ALA A 177 -15.73 11.21 0.49
CA ALA A 177 -15.53 10.51 -0.80
C ALA A 177 -15.31 11.50 -1.95
N ARG A 178 -16.06 12.61 -1.99
CA ARG A 178 -15.84 13.68 -2.98
C ARG A 178 -14.44 14.30 -2.90
N LEU A 179 -13.89 14.47 -1.69
CA LEU A 179 -12.51 14.96 -1.53
C LEU A 179 -11.52 14.03 -2.24
N GLU A 180 -11.57 12.71 -1.99
CA GLU A 180 -10.66 11.76 -2.63
C GLU A 180 -10.88 11.71 -4.15
N ALA A 181 -12.13 11.62 -4.61
CA ALA A 181 -12.47 11.60 -6.04
C ALA A 181 -11.88 12.81 -6.79
N VAL A 182 -12.06 14.01 -6.25
CA VAL A 182 -11.54 15.25 -6.85
C VAL A 182 -10.01 15.33 -6.74
N ALA A 183 -9.44 14.97 -5.61
CA ALA A 183 -8.00 15.09 -5.38
C ALA A 183 -7.17 14.14 -6.25
N PHE A 184 -7.66 12.91 -6.47
CA PHE A 184 -7.03 11.89 -7.30
C PHE A 184 -7.53 11.86 -8.75
N ASN A 185 -8.54 12.68 -9.08
CA ASN A 185 -9.24 12.63 -10.38
C ASN A 185 -9.72 11.20 -10.68
N ASN A 186 -10.35 10.57 -9.71
CA ASN A 186 -10.80 9.19 -9.79
C ASN A 186 -12.22 9.06 -9.24
N GLU A 187 -13.19 8.92 -10.14
CA GLU A 187 -14.61 8.75 -9.81
C GLU A 187 -14.92 7.44 -9.08
N TYR A 188 -13.99 6.48 -9.09
CA TYR A 188 -14.10 5.23 -8.35
C TYR A 188 -14.03 5.42 -6.83
N CYS A 189 -13.44 6.52 -6.35
CA CYS A 189 -13.40 6.90 -4.94
C CYS A 189 -14.77 7.43 -4.50
N ASP A 190 -15.79 6.59 -4.47
CA ASP A 190 -17.15 6.92 -4.04
C ASP A 190 -17.43 6.45 -2.59
N GLU A 191 -18.67 6.66 -2.12
CA GLU A 191 -19.07 6.22 -0.78
C GLU A 191 -18.98 4.71 -0.58
N ARG A 192 -19.19 3.90 -1.64
CA ARG A 192 -19.12 2.43 -1.55
C ARG A 192 -17.69 1.98 -1.33
N TRP A 193 -16.76 2.60 -2.05
CA TRP A 193 -15.32 2.38 -1.88
C TRP A 193 -14.88 2.65 -0.43
N TYR A 194 -15.28 3.80 0.11
CA TYR A 194 -14.97 4.15 1.49
C TYR A 194 -15.64 3.21 2.52
N ARG A 195 -16.93 2.91 2.32
CA ARG A 195 -17.67 1.98 3.20
C ARG A 195 -17.04 0.60 3.19
N GLY A 196 -16.63 0.11 2.04
CA GLY A 196 -15.87 -1.15 1.93
C GLY A 196 -14.59 -1.10 2.75
N LYS A 197 -13.75 -0.08 2.55
CA LYS A 197 -12.52 0.15 3.30
C LYS A 197 -12.73 0.19 4.82
N SER A 198 -13.83 0.80 5.28
CA SER A 198 -14.16 0.86 6.70
C SER A 198 -14.58 -0.48 7.33
N LEU A 199 -14.82 -1.53 6.52
CA LEU A 199 -15.07 -2.89 7.00
C LEU A 199 -13.78 -3.67 7.29
N SER A 200 -12.62 -3.14 6.93
CA SER A 200 -11.34 -3.76 7.25
C SER A 200 -11.18 -3.91 8.76
N PRO A 201 -10.73 -5.07 9.26
CA PRO A 201 -10.49 -5.30 10.69
C PRO A 201 -9.39 -4.39 11.27
N HIS A 202 -8.55 -3.82 10.42
CA HIS A 202 -7.44 -2.94 10.82
C HIS A 202 -7.74 -1.45 10.61
N TYR A 203 -8.96 -1.12 10.16
CA TYR A 203 -9.38 0.26 9.98
C TYR A 203 -9.69 0.93 11.32
N ASP A 204 -9.07 2.08 11.56
CA ASP A 204 -9.39 2.93 12.73
C ASP A 204 -9.73 4.35 12.26
N PRO A 205 -10.99 4.80 12.36
CA PRO A 205 -11.39 6.13 11.92
C PRO A 205 -10.68 7.27 12.66
N ARG A 206 -10.12 7.02 13.87
CA ARG A 206 -9.34 8.00 14.63
C ARG A 206 -7.93 8.21 14.05
N LEU A 207 -7.41 7.26 13.27
CA LEU A 207 -6.16 7.41 12.52
C LEU A 207 -6.39 8.01 11.13
N HIS A 208 -7.63 8.15 10.72
CA HIS A 208 -8.02 8.76 9.45
C HIS A 208 -8.17 10.28 9.62
N VAL A 209 -7.02 10.95 9.71
CA VAL A 209 -6.94 12.40 10.00
C VAL A 209 -7.37 13.20 8.79
N ILE A 210 -8.27 14.15 9.01
CA ILE A 210 -8.73 15.10 7.98
C ILE A 210 -8.49 16.55 8.43
N VAL A 211 -8.38 17.44 7.46
CA VAL A 211 -8.44 18.88 7.67
C VAL A 211 -9.76 19.40 7.13
N LEU A 212 -10.49 20.10 7.96
CA LEU A 212 -11.74 20.79 7.61
C LEU A 212 -11.45 22.25 7.26
N SER A 213 -12.13 22.74 6.21
CA SER A 213 -12.12 24.16 5.83
C SER A 213 -12.89 25.02 6.83
N PRO A 214 -12.85 26.38 6.72
CA PRO A 214 -13.69 27.25 7.52
C PRO A 214 -15.19 26.96 7.39
N ASP A 215 -15.64 26.41 6.24
CA ASP A 215 -17.02 26.05 5.98
C ASP A 215 -17.38 24.65 6.50
N GLY A 216 -16.41 23.93 7.09
CA GLY A 216 -16.61 22.60 7.64
C GLY A 216 -16.44 21.45 6.65
N GLU A 217 -16.05 21.71 5.40
CA GLU A 217 -15.83 20.69 4.37
C GLU A 217 -14.46 20.01 4.53
N PRO A 218 -14.33 18.69 4.32
CA PRO A 218 -13.06 18.00 4.33
C PRO A 218 -12.24 18.39 3.09
N VAL A 219 -11.02 18.90 3.28
CA VAL A 219 -10.19 19.44 2.20
C VAL A 219 -8.79 18.86 2.14
N SER A 220 -8.38 18.09 3.15
CA SER A 220 -7.14 17.31 3.11
C SER A 220 -7.26 16.10 4.01
N VAL A 221 -6.52 15.06 3.69
CA VAL A 221 -6.50 13.80 4.46
C VAL A 221 -5.09 13.25 4.56
N ALA A 222 -4.83 12.56 5.66
CA ALA A 222 -3.73 11.62 5.86
C ALA A 222 -4.27 10.45 6.70
N HIS A 223 -4.50 9.30 6.06
CA HIS A 223 -5.01 8.13 6.76
C HIS A 223 -3.86 7.27 7.25
N GLY A 224 -3.74 7.11 8.56
CA GLY A 224 -2.79 6.24 9.22
C GLY A 224 -3.34 4.83 9.40
N TRP A 225 -2.57 3.84 8.99
CA TRP A 225 -2.75 2.43 9.32
C TRP A 225 -1.71 2.02 10.34
N LEU A 226 -2.06 1.18 11.30
CA LEU A 226 -1.14 0.72 12.34
C LEU A 226 -1.19 -0.79 12.47
N GLU A 227 -0.02 -1.40 12.43
CA GLU A 227 0.20 -2.78 12.80
C GLU A 227 0.92 -2.79 14.16
N GLU A 228 0.22 -3.27 15.19
CA GLU A 228 0.66 -3.14 16.59
C GLU A 228 1.75 -4.14 16.95
N GLN A 229 1.76 -5.36 16.40
CA GLN A 229 2.70 -6.42 16.75
C GLN A 229 4.14 -6.07 16.35
N PHE A 230 4.33 -5.48 15.16
CA PHE A 230 5.63 -5.06 14.64
C PHE A 230 5.87 -3.56 14.78
N CYS A 231 4.91 -2.83 15.36
CA CYS A 231 4.96 -1.37 15.54
C CYS A 231 5.19 -0.62 14.23
N THR A 232 4.65 -1.15 13.15
CA THR A 232 4.76 -0.59 11.79
C THR A 232 3.48 0.10 11.39
N ALA A 233 3.61 1.21 10.70
CA ALA A 233 2.49 2.01 10.24
C ALA A 233 2.64 2.39 8.77
N GLU A 234 1.56 2.84 8.18
CA GLU A 234 1.53 3.41 6.84
C GLU A 234 0.61 4.62 6.81
N ILE A 235 0.92 5.61 5.97
CA ILE A 235 0.02 6.73 5.68
C ILE A 235 -0.44 6.61 4.23
N ASP A 236 -1.68 6.16 4.04
CA ASP A 236 -2.33 5.98 2.74
C ASP A 236 -3.87 6.01 2.88
N PRO A 237 -4.55 6.91 2.16
CA PRO A 237 -4.03 7.92 1.24
C PRO A 237 -3.58 9.22 1.92
N VAL A 238 -2.86 10.03 1.13
CA VAL A 238 -2.64 11.45 1.42
C VAL A 238 -3.13 12.27 0.23
N CYS A 239 -4.08 13.15 0.47
CA CYS A 239 -4.50 14.06 -0.59
C CYS A 239 -4.93 15.44 -0.05
N THR A 240 -5.05 16.42 -0.97
CA THR A 240 -5.59 17.76 -0.69
C THR A 240 -6.40 18.22 -1.89
N HIS A 241 -7.61 18.70 -1.63
CA HIS A 241 -8.48 19.31 -2.64
C HIS A 241 -7.72 20.37 -3.45
N PRO A 242 -7.81 20.40 -4.78
CA PRO A 242 -7.04 21.32 -5.62
C PRO A 242 -7.08 22.79 -5.18
N ASP A 243 -8.26 23.31 -4.83
CA ASP A 243 -8.46 24.70 -4.43
C ASP A 243 -7.89 25.06 -3.04
N HIS A 244 -7.52 24.03 -2.28
CA HIS A 244 -6.97 24.18 -0.94
C HIS A 244 -5.48 23.84 -0.84
N ARG A 245 -4.81 23.56 -1.98
CA ARG A 245 -3.36 23.28 -2.03
C ARG A 245 -2.53 24.50 -1.64
N ARG A 246 -1.25 24.28 -1.34
CA ARG A 246 -0.24 25.30 -1.00
C ARG A 246 -0.52 26.04 0.32
N LYS A 247 -1.27 25.42 1.22
CA LYS A 247 -1.61 25.93 2.55
C LYS A 247 -1.08 25.04 3.69
N HIS A 248 -0.15 24.16 3.42
CA HIS A 248 0.45 23.19 4.37
C HIS A 248 -0.56 22.21 5.04
N LEU A 249 -1.75 22.02 4.45
CA LEU A 249 -2.81 21.18 5.04
C LEU A 249 -2.41 19.70 5.10
N ALA A 250 -1.84 19.15 4.02
CA ALA A 250 -1.35 17.77 4.02
C ALA A 250 -0.21 17.56 5.02
N GLU A 251 0.70 18.53 5.15
CA GLU A 251 1.78 18.49 6.12
C GLU A 251 1.24 18.43 7.56
N ALA A 252 0.21 19.24 7.85
CA ALA A 252 -0.46 19.22 9.14
C ALA A 252 -1.17 17.89 9.42
N ALA A 253 -1.90 17.35 8.43
CA ALA A 253 -2.59 16.08 8.56
C ALA A 253 -1.61 14.91 8.78
N ILE A 254 -0.52 14.84 8.00
CA ILE A 254 0.52 13.80 8.16
C ILE A 254 1.19 13.91 9.52
N THR A 255 1.54 15.12 9.94
CA THR A 255 2.17 15.35 11.25
C THR A 255 1.29 14.89 12.39
N GLU A 256 -0.01 15.19 12.34
CA GLU A 256 -0.98 14.72 13.32
C GLU A 256 -1.13 13.17 13.26
N ALA A 257 -1.21 12.58 12.05
CA ALA A 257 -1.26 11.14 11.90
C ALA A 257 -0.02 10.47 12.50
N PHE A 258 1.19 10.98 12.25
CA PHE A 258 2.41 10.50 12.88
C PHE A 258 2.36 10.57 14.41
N ASN A 259 1.86 11.68 14.97
CA ASN A 259 1.72 11.83 16.41
C ASN A 259 0.72 10.83 17.02
N ARG A 260 -0.39 10.55 16.31
CA ARG A 260 -1.38 9.56 16.75
C ARG A 260 -0.83 8.13 16.66
N LEU A 261 -0.10 7.81 15.59
CA LEU A 261 0.58 6.52 15.44
C LEU A 261 1.63 6.32 16.53
N SER A 262 2.45 7.33 16.82
CA SER A 262 3.42 7.33 17.92
C SER A 262 2.77 7.07 19.26
N ALA A 263 1.65 7.74 19.56
CA ALA A 263 0.91 7.59 20.83
C ALA A 263 0.35 6.17 21.03
N ARG A 264 0.23 5.39 19.94
CA ARG A 264 -0.21 3.98 19.93
C ARG A 264 0.92 2.97 19.81
N GLY A 265 2.16 3.41 19.92
CA GLY A 265 3.33 2.52 19.88
C GLY A 265 3.93 2.30 18.49
N GLY A 266 3.43 2.97 17.46
CA GLY A 266 4.06 2.97 16.13
C GLY A 266 5.50 3.48 16.21
N ARG A 267 6.41 2.86 15.46
CA ARG A 267 7.83 3.21 15.43
C ARG A 267 8.30 3.66 14.06
N VAL A 268 7.82 3.01 13.04
CA VAL A 268 8.12 3.32 11.64
C VAL A 268 6.82 3.50 10.88
N ALA A 269 6.71 4.57 10.10
CA ALA A 269 5.61 4.77 9.18
C ALA A 269 6.12 4.84 7.74
N TRP A 270 5.38 4.24 6.82
CA TRP A 270 5.64 4.26 5.40
C TRP A 270 4.75 5.28 4.68
N ILE A 271 5.31 5.97 3.70
CA ILE A 271 4.54 6.72 2.70
C ILE A 271 5.04 6.31 1.32
N VAL A 272 4.11 5.85 0.48
CA VAL A 272 4.37 5.47 -0.90
C VAL A 272 3.87 6.56 -1.85
N SER A 273 4.64 6.84 -2.90
CA SER A 273 4.28 7.83 -3.92
C SER A 273 4.80 7.41 -5.29
N GLY A 274 4.22 7.92 -6.38
CA GLY A 274 4.77 7.71 -7.71
C GLY A 274 6.22 8.18 -7.83
N ALA A 275 7.04 7.44 -8.59
CA ALA A 275 8.45 7.79 -8.82
C ALA A 275 8.61 9.01 -9.72
N GLU A 276 7.61 9.30 -10.58
CA GLU A 276 7.64 10.49 -11.44
C GLU A 276 7.68 11.77 -10.62
N PRO A 277 8.34 12.83 -11.12
CA PRO A 277 8.39 14.12 -10.46
C PRO A 277 6.97 14.65 -10.19
N ASN A 278 6.61 14.77 -8.92
CA ASN A 278 5.33 15.32 -8.50
C ASN A 278 5.49 16.19 -7.23
N PRO A 279 4.54 17.11 -6.97
CA PRO A 279 4.63 18.01 -5.82
C PRO A 279 4.62 17.30 -4.47
N SER A 280 4.02 16.12 -4.35
CA SER A 280 3.96 15.35 -3.10
C SER A 280 5.33 14.83 -2.69
N ASN A 281 6.22 14.47 -3.63
CA ASN A 281 7.57 14.05 -3.33
C ASN A 281 8.35 15.11 -2.56
N ARG A 282 8.19 16.40 -2.91
CA ARG A 282 8.82 17.52 -2.17
C ARG A 282 8.27 17.68 -0.74
N LEU A 283 6.98 17.42 -0.55
CA LEU A 283 6.38 17.40 0.79
C LEU A 283 7.00 16.28 1.62
N TYR A 284 7.04 15.07 1.06
CA TYR A 284 7.55 13.90 1.77
C TYR A 284 9.03 13.99 2.11
N GLU A 285 9.86 14.62 1.28
CA GLU A 285 11.25 14.91 1.57
C GLU A 285 11.42 15.87 2.77
N ARG A 286 10.57 16.91 2.88
CA ARG A 286 10.61 17.84 4.01
C ARG A 286 10.21 17.22 5.35
N LEU A 287 9.50 16.08 5.32
CA LEU A 287 9.15 15.32 6.53
C LEU A 287 10.32 14.49 7.07
N GLU A 288 11.51 14.59 6.44
CA GLU A 288 12.75 13.96 6.87
C GLU A 288 12.64 12.42 6.96
N PRO A 289 12.49 11.72 5.81
CA PRO A 289 12.46 10.28 5.80
C PRO A 289 13.79 9.71 6.28
N THR A 290 13.74 8.61 7.03
CA THR A 290 14.89 7.84 7.48
C THR A 290 15.44 6.91 6.40
N GLY A 291 14.67 6.65 5.36
CA GLY A 291 15.04 5.84 4.20
C GLY A 291 14.16 6.12 2.98
N LEU A 292 14.72 5.85 1.81
CA LEU A 292 14.05 5.96 0.52
C LEU A 292 14.44 4.78 -0.35
N TRP A 293 13.47 4.06 -0.88
CA TRP A 293 13.64 2.95 -1.82
C TRP A 293 12.77 3.19 -3.05
N THR A 294 13.31 2.90 -4.22
CA THR A 294 12.56 3.04 -5.47
C THR A 294 12.20 1.66 -6.01
N ALA A 295 10.92 1.46 -6.26
CA ALA A 295 10.41 0.28 -6.95
C ALA A 295 10.46 0.50 -8.46
N HIS A 296 10.92 -0.52 -9.19
CA HIS A 296 11.01 -0.52 -10.65
C HIS A 296 10.10 -1.60 -11.23
N ARG A 297 9.47 -1.30 -12.35
CA ARG A 297 8.81 -2.29 -13.18
C ARG A 297 9.86 -3.07 -13.95
N TRP A 298 9.75 -4.38 -13.92
CA TRP A 298 10.50 -5.32 -14.73
C TRP A 298 9.54 -5.99 -15.69
N ALA A 299 9.94 -6.16 -16.94
CA ALA A 299 9.08 -6.63 -18.01
C ALA A 299 9.72 -7.76 -18.83
N LYS A 300 8.87 -8.68 -19.30
CA LYS A 300 9.23 -9.79 -20.18
C LYS A 300 8.13 -10.01 -21.20
N ALA A 301 8.45 -9.97 -22.49
CA ALA A 301 7.54 -10.41 -23.54
C ALA A 301 7.28 -11.94 -23.44
N VAL A 302 6.03 -12.37 -23.67
CA VAL A 302 5.58 -13.76 -23.55
C VAL A 302 4.99 -14.26 -24.86
#